data_e2f1414d07addafb1d78fb59a4120972
#
_entry.id   e2f1414d07addafb1d78fb59a4120972
#
_cell.length_a   1.000
_cell.length_b   1.000
_cell.length_c   1.000
_cell.angle_alpha   90.00
_cell.angle_beta   90.00
_cell.angle_gamma   90.00
#
_symmetry.space_group_name_H-M   'P 1'
#
loop_
_entity.id
_entity.type
_entity.pdbx_description
1 polymer ?
#
loop_
_entity_poly.entity_id
_entity_poly.type
_entity_poly.pdbx_seq_one_letter_code
_entity_poly.pdbx_strand_id
1 'polypeptide(L)'
;MEKVVGIGGMFFRAQDPDRLARWYHERLGIDPVPTDYGKTCWTQAAGPTVFSPFPDATEYFGDPARTWMINFRVRDLDAMVGQLRAAGEDVQLDAEAYPNGRFARLKDPEGNPIELWEPKDSPPPPATSD
;
A
#
# COMPACT_ATOMS: atom_id res chain seq x y z
N MET A 1 16.97 -16.13 -19.64
CA MET A 1 16.40 -14.83 -20.02
C MET A 1 16.31 -13.91 -18.80
N GLU A 2 16.85 -12.73 -18.91
CA GLU A 2 16.77 -11.76 -17.83
C GLU A 2 15.34 -11.31 -17.59
N LYS A 3 15.00 -11.02 -16.35
CA LYS A 3 13.67 -10.54 -15.95
C LYS A 3 13.81 -9.40 -14.97
N VAL A 4 12.78 -8.58 -14.90
CA VAL A 4 12.64 -7.63 -13.82
C VAL A 4 12.45 -8.41 -12.52
N VAL A 5 13.12 -8.00 -11.46
CA VAL A 5 13.09 -8.72 -10.17
C VAL A 5 12.10 -8.10 -9.17
N GLY A 6 11.54 -6.96 -9.46
CA GLY A 6 10.58 -6.32 -8.57
C GLY A 6 10.35 -4.87 -8.93
N ILE A 7 9.47 -4.24 -8.16
CA ILE A 7 9.18 -2.83 -8.31
C ILE A 7 10.21 -2.04 -7.49
N GLY A 8 10.95 -1.15 -8.16
CA GLY A 8 11.97 -0.34 -7.48
C GLY A 8 11.45 0.95 -6.89
N GLY A 9 10.26 1.37 -7.31
CA GLY A 9 9.64 2.57 -6.79
C GLY A 9 8.33 2.85 -7.48
N MET A 10 7.57 3.77 -6.91
CA MET A 10 6.34 4.27 -7.50
C MET A 10 6.41 5.79 -7.48
N PHE A 11 6.18 6.41 -8.61
CA PHE A 11 6.26 7.86 -8.75
C PHE A 11 4.91 8.39 -9.21
N PHE A 12 4.41 9.40 -8.54
CA PHE A 12 3.11 9.96 -8.86
C PHE A 12 3.08 11.45 -8.53
N ARG A 13 2.14 12.16 -9.15
CA ARG A 13 2.02 13.60 -8.97
C ARG A 13 1.30 13.91 -7.67
N ALA A 14 1.75 14.94 -6.99
CA ALA A 14 1.13 15.43 -5.76
C ALA A 14 1.11 16.94 -5.77
N GLN A 15 0.05 17.54 -5.22
CA GLN A 15 -0.02 18.99 -5.09
C GLN A 15 0.95 19.49 -4.03
N ASP A 16 1.09 18.73 -2.94
CA ASP A 16 2.03 19.03 -1.86
C ASP A 16 2.81 17.76 -1.52
N PRO A 17 3.91 17.50 -2.24
CA PRO A 17 4.65 16.23 -2.05
C PRO A 17 5.17 16.02 -0.64
N ASP A 18 5.67 17.06 0.01
CA ASP A 18 6.25 16.92 1.36
C ASP A 18 5.18 16.56 2.39
N ARG A 19 4.02 17.20 2.31
CA ARG A 19 2.91 16.91 3.19
C ARG A 19 2.37 15.50 2.96
N LEU A 20 2.26 15.11 1.70
CA LEU A 20 1.76 13.79 1.36
C LEU A 20 2.72 12.70 1.83
N ALA A 21 4.03 12.91 1.63
CA ALA A 21 5.04 11.95 2.10
C ALA A 21 4.97 11.79 3.63
N ARG A 22 4.77 12.90 4.36
CA ARG A 22 4.61 12.86 5.81
C ARG A 22 3.40 12.04 6.22
N TRP A 23 2.28 12.18 5.51
CA TRP A 23 1.06 11.41 5.80
C TRP A 23 1.31 9.91 5.63
N TYR A 24 1.94 9.51 4.52
CA TYR A 24 2.25 8.10 4.28
C TYR A 24 3.18 7.55 5.36
N HIS A 25 4.13 8.35 5.80
CA HIS A 25 5.03 7.94 6.88
C HIS A 25 4.28 7.78 8.21
N GLU A 26 3.48 8.77 8.58
CA GLU A 26 2.80 8.78 9.88
C GLU A 26 1.66 7.77 9.95
N ARG A 27 0.94 7.58 8.86
CA ARG A 27 -0.25 6.72 8.85
C ARG A 27 0.06 5.28 8.47
N LEU A 28 0.98 5.06 7.57
CA LEU A 28 1.23 3.74 6.99
C LEU A 28 2.65 3.24 7.22
N GLY A 29 3.51 4.03 7.84
CA GLY A 29 4.86 3.59 8.17
C GLY A 29 5.80 3.49 6.97
N ILE A 30 5.51 4.24 5.91
CA ILE A 30 6.35 4.23 4.71
C ILE A 30 7.42 5.32 4.87
N ASP A 31 8.68 4.93 4.86
CA ASP A 31 9.78 5.87 5.03
C ASP A 31 9.87 6.82 3.83
N PRO A 32 10.03 8.12 4.07
CA PRO A 32 10.17 9.08 2.97
C PRO A 32 11.52 8.91 2.27
N VAL A 33 11.59 9.44 1.06
CA VAL A 33 12.84 9.44 0.29
C VAL A 33 13.91 10.18 1.09
N PRO A 34 15.11 9.59 1.27
CA PRO A 34 16.20 10.26 1.98
C PRO A 34 16.64 11.53 1.26
N THR A 35 17.08 12.50 2.04
CA THR A 35 17.59 13.76 1.48
C THR A 35 19.05 13.70 1.09
N ASP A 36 19.74 12.61 1.43
CA ASP A 36 21.13 12.40 1.01
C ASP A 36 21.36 10.94 0.62
N TYR A 37 22.39 10.70 -0.15
CA TYR A 37 22.68 9.38 -0.70
C TYR A 37 23.28 8.42 0.32
N GLY A 38 23.61 8.89 1.51
CA GLY A 38 24.17 8.04 2.57
C GLY A 38 23.12 7.24 3.32
N LYS A 39 21.84 7.52 3.10
CA LYS A 39 20.75 6.84 3.79
C LYS A 39 20.00 5.94 2.81
N THR A 40 19.44 4.85 3.35
CA THR A 40 18.70 3.89 2.54
C THR A 40 17.26 4.33 2.35
N CYS A 41 16.68 3.94 1.24
CA CYS A 41 15.25 4.10 0.98
C CYS A 41 14.43 3.12 1.81
N TRP A 42 13.12 3.32 1.83
CA TRP A 42 12.19 2.36 2.41
C TRP A 42 12.40 0.99 1.78
N THR A 43 12.56 -0.03 2.61
CA THR A 43 12.78 -1.40 2.15
C THR A 43 11.53 -2.20 2.46
N GLN A 44 10.93 -2.76 1.42
CA GLN A 44 9.73 -3.56 1.55
C GLN A 44 10.07 -4.95 2.09
N ALA A 45 9.15 -5.51 2.87
CA ALA A 45 9.23 -6.91 3.21
C ALA A 45 8.96 -7.75 1.95
N ALA A 46 9.67 -8.86 1.82
CA ALA A 46 9.43 -9.78 0.71
C ALA A 46 8.04 -10.38 0.82
N GLY A 47 7.37 -10.57 -0.31
CA GLY A 47 6.05 -11.15 -0.33
C GLY A 47 5.39 -11.05 -1.70
N PRO A 48 4.18 -11.59 -1.82
CA PRO A 48 3.47 -11.57 -3.10
C PRO A 48 3.14 -10.15 -3.52
N THR A 49 3.24 -9.90 -4.82
CA THR A 49 2.90 -8.60 -5.39
C THR A 49 1.99 -8.86 -6.59
N VAL A 50 0.81 -8.22 -6.59
CA VAL A 50 -0.10 -8.27 -7.71
C VAL A 50 0.24 -7.11 -8.64
N PHE A 51 0.48 -7.43 -9.90
CA PHE A 51 0.71 -6.42 -10.93
C PHE A 51 -0.35 -6.63 -12.00
N SER A 52 -1.43 -5.86 -11.94
CA SER A 52 -2.63 -6.14 -12.71
C SER A 52 -3.15 -4.90 -13.42
N PRO A 53 -3.11 -4.88 -14.75
CA PRO A 53 -3.87 -3.88 -15.50
C PRO A 53 -5.36 -4.16 -15.32
N PHE A 54 -6.12 -3.11 -15.02
CA PHE A 54 -7.57 -3.19 -14.92
C PHE A 54 -8.19 -2.66 -16.22
N PRO A 55 -9.42 -3.06 -16.54
CA PRO A 55 -10.11 -2.47 -17.68
C PRO A 55 -10.20 -0.95 -17.55
N ASP A 56 -10.03 -0.25 -18.65
CA ASP A 56 -10.05 1.22 -18.64
C ASP A 56 -11.33 1.79 -18.02
N ALA A 57 -12.44 1.10 -18.20
CA ALA A 57 -13.74 1.54 -17.69
C ALA A 57 -14.04 1.08 -16.26
N THR A 58 -13.05 0.54 -15.55
CA THR A 58 -13.29 0.04 -14.19
C THR A 58 -13.77 1.17 -13.28
N GLU A 59 -14.69 0.82 -12.37
CA GLU A 59 -15.13 1.73 -11.33
C GLU A 59 -14.44 1.43 -9.99
N TYR A 60 -13.54 0.46 -9.99
CA TYR A 60 -12.94 -0.02 -8.74
C TYR A 60 -12.07 1.04 -8.07
N PHE A 61 -11.49 1.96 -8.83
CA PHE A 61 -10.65 3.01 -8.27
C PHE A 61 -11.46 4.22 -7.76
N GLY A 62 -12.79 4.21 -7.91
CA GLY A 62 -13.67 5.31 -7.48
C GLY A 62 -13.72 6.40 -8.53
N ASP A 63 -13.21 7.58 -8.21
CA ASP A 63 -13.21 8.74 -9.10
C ASP A 63 -12.59 8.38 -10.46
N PRO A 64 -13.31 8.59 -11.59
CA PRO A 64 -12.77 8.29 -12.92
C PRO A 64 -11.49 9.05 -13.26
N ALA A 65 -11.21 10.16 -12.59
CA ALA A 65 -9.96 10.88 -12.79
C ALA A 65 -8.76 10.15 -12.19
N ARG A 66 -8.99 9.14 -11.36
CA ARG A 66 -7.93 8.34 -10.75
C ARG A 66 -7.68 7.12 -11.62
N THR A 67 -6.51 7.08 -12.25
CA THR A 67 -6.18 6.06 -13.23
C THR A 67 -5.36 4.92 -12.64
N TRP A 68 -5.11 4.93 -11.34
CA TRP A 68 -4.37 3.90 -10.64
C TRP A 68 -4.84 3.78 -9.20
N MET A 69 -4.55 2.65 -8.60
CA MET A 69 -4.77 2.44 -7.17
C MET A 69 -3.57 1.67 -6.65
N ILE A 70 -3.04 2.08 -5.51
CA ILE A 70 -1.96 1.34 -4.89
C ILE A 70 -2.52 0.38 -3.84
N ASN A 71 -1.97 -0.83 -3.83
CA ASN A 71 -2.29 -1.84 -2.82
C ASN A 71 -1.06 -2.02 -1.94
N PHE A 72 -1.26 -1.94 -0.63
CA PHE A 72 -0.19 -2.22 0.33
C PHE A 72 -0.50 -3.51 1.08
N ARG A 73 0.49 -4.38 1.17
CA ARG A 73 0.37 -5.57 2.03
C ARG A 73 0.53 -5.16 3.48
N VAL A 74 -0.33 -5.71 4.33
CA VAL A 74 -0.24 -5.51 5.77
C VAL A 74 -0.23 -6.88 6.44
N ARG A 75 0.40 -6.96 7.59
CA ARG A 75 0.51 -8.20 8.33
C ARG A 75 -0.72 -8.49 9.18
N ASP A 76 -1.32 -7.43 9.73
CA ASP A 76 -2.49 -7.52 10.61
C ASP A 76 -3.46 -6.41 10.20
N LEU A 77 -4.43 -6.77 9.38
CA LEU A 77 -5.37 -5.79 8.83
C LEU A 77 -6.23 -5.14 9.91
N ASP A 78 -6.71 -5.93 10.86
CA ASP A 78 -7.56 -5.37 11.92
C ASP A 78 -6.80 -4.35 12.77
N ALA A 79 -5.54 -4.63 13.10
CA ALA A 79 -4.71 -3.69 13.84
C ALA A 79 -4.46 -2.43 13.03
N MET A 80 -4.16 -2.58 11.74
CA MET A 80 -3.91 -1.42 10.86
C MET A 80 -5.17 -0.55 10.74
N VAL A 81 -6.33 -1.16 10.52
CA VAL A 81 -7.59 -0.42 10.42
C VAL A 81 -7.90 0.31 11.72
N GLY A 82 -7.70 -0.35 12.86
CA GLY A 82 -7.92 0.27 14.16
C GLY A 82 -7.04 1.49 14.39
N GLN A 83 -5.77 1.37 14.05
CA GLN A 83 -4.80 2.46 14.20
C GLN A 83 -5.12 3.63 13.26
N LEU A 84 -5.55 3.36 12.03
CA LEU A 84 -5.93 4.41 11.09
C LEU A 84 -7.19 5.13 11.54
N ARG A 85 -8.20 4.40 11.98
CA ARG A 85 -9.43 5.00 12.50
C ARG A 85 -9.18 5.84 13.74
N ALA A 86 -8.31 5.37 14.63
CA ALA A 86 -7.93 6.16 15.81
C ALA A 86 -7.23 7.46 15.43
N ALA A 87 -6.55 7.49 14.29
CA ALA A 87 -5.90 8.69 13.79
C ALA A 87 -6.86 9.59 12.99
N GLY A 88 -8.13 9.22 12.86
CA GLY A 88 -9.13 10.02 12.19
C GLY A 88 -9.36 9.70 10.73
N GLU A 89 -8.75 8.63 10.22
CA GLU A 89 -8.91 8.25 8.82
C GLU A 89 -10.22 7.49 8.61
N ASP A 90 -10.85 7.73 7.45
CA ASP A 90 -12.07 7.03 7.06
C ASP A 90 -11.70 5.77 6.29
N VAL A 91 -11.80 4.62 6.95
CA VAL A 91 -11.39 3.34 6.39
C VAL A 91 -12.59 2.43 6.24
N GLN A 92 -12.78 1.90 5.03
CA GLN A 92 -13.80 0.90 4.76
C GLN A 92 -13.17 -0.48 4.84
N LEU A 93 -13.53 -1.23 5.87
CA LEU A 93 -13.09 -2.61 6.03
C LEU A 93 -14.09 -3.53 5.35
N ASP A 94 -13.60 -4.36 4.43
CA ASP A 94 -14.44 -5.40 3.85
C ASP A 94 -14.61 -6.50 4.90
N ALA A 95 -15.84 -6.76 5.29
CA ALA A 95 -16.13 -7.74 6.33
C ALA A 95 -15.91 -9.17 5.85
N GLU A 96 -15.87 -9.38 4.55
CA GLU A 96 -15.73 -10.71 3.97
C GLU A 96 -14.26 -11.12 3.85
N ALA A 97 -13.97 -12.38 4.12
CA ALA A 97 -12.66 -12.96 3.87
C ALA A 97 -12.73 -13.72 2.55
N TYR A 98 -11.78 -13.47 1.67
CA TYR A 98 -11.71 -14.10 0.36
C TYR A 98 -10.60 -15.15 0.33
N PRO A 99 -10.59 -16.03 -0.67
CA PRO A 99 -9.52 -17.04 -0.76
C PRO A 99 -8.11 -16.45 -0.80
N ASN A 100 -7.96 -15.22 -1.31
CA ASN A 100 -6.66 -14.56 -1.40
C ASN A 100 -6.39 -13.57 -0.24
N GLY A 101 -7.30 -13.45 0.71
CA GLY A 101 -7.06 -12.63 1.88
C GLY A 101 -8.18 -11.67 2.23
N ARG A 102 -7.84 -10.67 3.02
CA ARG A 102 -8.78 -9.66 3.49
C ARG A 102 -8.35 -8.28 3.02
N PHE A 103 -9.32 -7.39 2.88
CA PHE A 103 -9.09 -6.08 2.26
C PHE A 103 -9.74 -4.94 3.05
N ALA A 104 -9.12 -3.77 2.96
CA ALA A 104 -9.70 -2.52 3.41
C ALA A 104 -9.32 -1.43 2.41
N ARG A 105 -10.04 -0.33 2.42
CA ARG A 105 -9.82 0.78 1.49
C ARG A 105 -9.89 2.11 2.19
N LEU A 106 -9.07 3.04 1.74
CA LEU A 106 -9.10 4.42 2.19
C LEU A 106 -8.55 5.30 1.08
N LYS A 107 -8.50 6.60 1.34
CA LYS A 107 -7.89 7.56 0.42
C LYS A 107 -6.83 8.35 1.17
N ASP A 108 -5.79 8.75 0.46
CA ASP A 108 -4.83 9.68 1.05
C ASP A 108 -5.41 11.11 1.03
N PRO A 109 -4.73 12.10 1.64
CA PRO A 109 -5.27 13.46 1.69
C PRO A 109 -5.48 14.13 0.34
N GLU A 110 -4.87 13.63 -0.71
CA GLU A 110 -5.05 14.17 -2.07
C GLU A 110 -6.05 13.34 -2.89
N GLY A 111 -6.74 12.41 -2.23
CA GLY A 111 -7.81 11.63 -2.87
C GLY A 111 -7.34 10.41 -3.64
N ASN A 112 -6.08 10.04 -3.51
CA ASN A 112 -5.59 8.84 -4.19
C ASN A 112 -6.13 7.59 -3.49
N PRO A 113 -6.69 6.63 -4.26
CA PRO A 113 -7.25 5.42 -3.66
C PRO A 113 -6.17 4.47 -3.20
N ILE A 114 -6.38 3.89 -2.02
CA ILE A 114 -5.46 2.93 -1.41
C ILE A 114 -6.26 1.69 -1.05
N GLU A 115 -5.70 0.53 -1.35
CA GLU A 115 -6.20 -0.74 -0.86
C GLU A 115 -5.18 -1.35 0.07
N LEU A 116 -5.64 -1.83 1.23
CA LEU A 116 -4.81 -2.57 2.17
C LEU A 116 -5.18 -4.05 2.05
N TRP A 117 -4.17 -4.91 2.01
CA TRP A 117 -4.35 -6.33 1.77
C TRP A 117 -3.56 -7.15 2.78
N GLU A 118 -4.27 -8.00 3.51
CA GLU A 118 -3.64 -9.02 4.34
C GLU A 118 -3.75 -10.33 3.59
N PRO A 119 -2.66 -10.81 2.95
CA PRO A 119 -2.70 -12.08 2.22
C PRO A 119 -3.05 -13.23 3.16
N LYS A 120 -3.89 -14.14 2.70
CA LYS A 120 -4.37 -15.23 3.53
C LYS A 120 -3.25 -16.16 3.99
N ASP A 121 -2.36 -16.47 3.08
CA ASP A 121 -1.22 -17.35 3.37
C ASP A 121 0.06 -16.53 3.30
N SER A 122 0.11 -15.47 4.12
CA SER A 122 1.38 -14.79 4.30
C SER A 122 2.39 -15.85 4.71
N PRO A 123 3.45 -16.06 3.93
CA PRO A 123 4.45 -17.01 4.36
C PRO A 123 4.93 -16.60 5.74
N PRO A 124 5.20 -17.56 6.62
CA PRO A 124 5.82 -17.23 7.90
C PRO A 124 7.07 -16.41 7.61
N PRO A 125 7.46 -15.51 8.48
CA PRO A 125 8.71 -14.80 8.32
C PRO A 125 9.77 -15.85 8.00
N PRO A 126 10.65 -15.57 7.02
CA PRO A 126 11.66 -16.54 6.66
C PRO A 126 12.28 -17.06 7.94
N ALA A 127 12.21 -18.38 8.06
CA ALA A 127 12.88 -19.03 9.15
C ALA A 127 14.25 -18.44 9.13
N THR A 128 14.47 -17.80 10.10
CA THR A 128 15.73 -17.20 10.21
C THR A 128 16.77 -18.25 10.04
N SER A 129 16.75 -18.74 9.45
CA SER A 129 17.53 -19.37 9.47
C SER A 129 18.17 -19.27 8.97
N ASP A 130 17.89 -19.31 9.14
CA ASP A 130 18.24 -19.36 8.82
C ASP A 130 18.76 -19.12 8.63
#